data_e874cd0ff3ab6165a3ef3328b6f3525c
#
_entry.id   e874cd0ff3ab6165a3ef3328b6f3525c
#
_cell.length_a   1.000
_cell.length_b   1.000
_cell.length_c   1.000
_cell.angle_alpha   90.00
_cell.angle_beta   90.00
_cell.angle_gamma   90.00
#
_symmetry.space_group_name_H-M   'P 1'
#
loop_
_entity.id
_entity.type
_entity.pdbx_description
1 polymer ?
#
loop_
_entity_poly.entity_id
_entity_poly.type
_entity_poly.pdbx_seq_one_letter_code
_entity_poly.pdbx_strand_id
1 'polypeptide(L)'
;MKRADVVSLSDVSPGARNGSVLTVQEALEKAVGLDYSSAPGTFGPRTKDAYAKWQRHLGFSGSAADGVPGKTSLKKLGAEYGFKVRTGDGGEAPSGGRVASPVPGHGVNYAYGVPNASYQAGYHTGDDYAAAEGTPVVAVLNGTIKWSNAEGGYYGNWIGLQADNGRVYVYCHLSWRGVHAGQEVKAGRRLGKVGSTGNVTGPHLHFEDHPAGPFRYGHDRKPAW
;
A
#
# COMPACT_ATOMS: atom_id res chain seq x y z
N MET A 1 -8.55 19.28 -14.31
CA MET A 1 -7.32 18.50 -13.93
C MET A 1 -6.60 18.15 -15.21
N LYS A 2 -5.25 18.22 -15.26
CA LYS A 2 -4.48 17.89 -16.47
C LYS A 2 -4.18 16.38 -16.47
N ARG A 3 -4.28 15.71 -17.64
CA ARG A 3 -3.89 14.30 -17.82
C ARG A 3 -2.38 14.11 -17.64
N ALA A 4 -1.97 12.90 -17.27
CA ALA A 4 -0.57 12.51 -17.16
C ALA A 4 -0.14 11.72 -18.40
N ASP A 5 1.00 12.06 -19.02
CA ASP A 5 1.58 11.31 -20.13
C ASP A 5 2.27 10.02 -19.65
N VAL A 6 2.68 10.00 -18.38
CA VAL A 6 3.25 8.83 -17.69
C VAL A 6 2.39 8.55 -16.46
N VAL A 7 1.78 7.38 -16.42
CA VAL A 7 0.94 6.90 -15.31
C VAL A 7 1.78 6.02 -14.41
N SER A 8 1.95 6.39 -13.15
CA SER A 8 2.55 5.51 -12.14
C SER A 8 1.49 4.55 -11.59
N LEU A 9 1.84 3.27 -11.46
CA LEU A 9 0.94 2.26 -10.88
C LEU A 9 0.46 2.66 -9.48
N SER A 10 1.33 3.31 -8.73
CA SER A 10 1.06 3.81 -7.39
C SER A 10 0.04 4.96 -7.32
N ASP A 11 -0.18 5.67 -8.43
CA ASP A 11 -1.08 6.82 -8.49
C ASP A 11 -2.51 6.44 -8.86
N VAL A 12 -2.71 5.19 -9.30
CA VAL A 12 -4.00 4.68 -9.78
C VAL A 12 -4.53 3.57 -8.88
N SER A 13 -5.18 3.96 -7.81
CA SER A 13 -5.79 3.06 -6.82
C SER A 13 -7.15 3.58 -6.38
N PRO A 14 -8.05 2.73 -5.87
CA PRO A 14 -9.32 3.18 -5.30
C PRO A 14 -9.13 4.33 -4.30
N GLY A 15 -9.89 5.41 -4.47
CA GLY A 15 -9.80 6.64 -3.67
C GLY A 15 -8.77 7.67 -4.17
N ALA A 16 -7.86 7.33 -5.08
CA ALA A 16 -6.90 8.29 -5.63
C ALA A 16 -7.60 9.40 -6.45
N ARG A 17 -7.05 10.63 -6.37
CA ARG A 17 -7.54 11.78 -7.15
C ARG A 17 -6.36 12.55 -7.75
N ASN A 18 -6.09 12.34 -9.04
CA ASN A 18 -4.94 12.94 -9.75
C ASN A 18 -5.05 12.79 -11.27
N GLY A 19 -4.06 13.37 -12.00
CA GLY A 19 -3.98 13.31 -13.46
C GLY A 19 -3.74 11.90 -14.03
N SER A 20 -3.07 11.01 -13.28
CA SER A 20 -2.88 9.61 -13.68
C SER A 20 -4.20 8.84 -13.71
N VAL A 21 -5.08 9.08 -12.73
CA VAL A 21 -6.44 8.52 -12.72
C VAL A 21 -7.25 9.04 -13.91
N LEU A 22 -7.16 10.33 -14.23
CA LEU A 22 -7.85 10.90 -15.39
C LEU A 22 -7.42 10.20 -16.70
N THR A 23 -6.11 10.01 -16.90
CA THR A 23 -5.58 9.30 -18.06
C THR A 23 -6.11 7.86 -18.16
N VAL A 24 -6.19 7.16 -17.02
CA VAL A 24 -6.76 5.80 -16.95
C VAL A 24 -8.25 5.81 -17.24
N GLN A 25 -9.01 6.80 -16.77
CA GLN A 25 -10.44 6.94 -17.04
C GLN A 25 -10.71 7.18 -18.53
N GLU A 26 -9.94 8.04 -19.19
CA GLU A 26 -10.03 8.27 -20.65
C GLU A 26 -9.75 6.98 -21.45
N ALA A 27 -8.80 6.17 -21.00
CA ALA A 27 -8.53 4.87 -21.61
C ALA A 27 -9.66 3.87 -21.38
N LEU A 28 -10.23 3.82 -20.17
CA LEU A 28 -11.35 2.93 -19.83
C LEU A 28 -12.66 3.34 -20.52
N GLU A 29 -12.87 4.64 -20.77
CA GLU A 29 -13.99 5.11 -21.61
C GLU A 29 -13.94 4.46 -22.99
N LYS A 30 -12.78 4.47 -23.63
CA LYS A 30 -12.56 3.86 -24.95
C LYS A 30 -12.60 2.32 -24.91
N ALA A 31 -12.02 1.73 -23.84
CA ALA A 31 -11.87 0.28 -23.71
C ALA A 31 -13.19 -0.43 -23.37
N VAL A 32 -13.99 0.13 -22.46
CA VAL A 32 -15.13 -0.53 -21.83
C VAL A 32 -16.34 0.37 -21.60
N GLY A 33 -16.34 1.59 -22.15
CA GLY A 33 -17.45 2.53 -22.08
C GLY A 33 -17.65 3.18 -20.70
N LEU A 34 -16.56 3.50 -19.97
CA LEU A 34 -16.68 4.20 -18.69
C LEU A 34 -17.20 5.63 -18.88
N ASP A 35 -18.32 5.97 -18.23
CA ASP A 35 -18.70 7.37 -17.99
C ASP A 35 -18.09 7.83 -16.67
N TYR A 36 -17.16 8.77 -16.73
CA TYR A 36 -16.49 9.39 -15.58
C TYR A 36 -16.79 10.89 -15.43
N SER A 37 -17.75 11.41 -16.19
CA SER A 37 -18.10 12.85 -16.23
C SER A 37 -18.42 13.44 -14.85
N SER A 38 -19.01 12.64 -13.95
CA SER A 38 -19.35 13.05 -12.58
C SER A 38 -18.16 13.12 -11.61
N ALA A 39 -17.03 12.49 -11.93
CA ALA A 39 -15.85 12.38 -11.06
C ALA A 39 -14.53 12.29 -11.84
N PRO A 40 -14.20 13.26 -12.70
CA PRO A 40 -12.98 13.22 -13.50
C PRO A 40 -11.74 13.25 -12.61
N GLY A 41 -10.81 12.32 -12.89
CA GLY A 41 -9.57 12.16 -12.13
C GLY A 41 -9.72 11.53 -10.75
N THR A 42 -10.91 11.05 -10.37
CA THR A 42 -11.17 10.38 -9.10
C THR A 42 -11.42 8.88 -9.33
N PHE A 43 -10.63 8.02 -8.73
CA PHE A 43 -10.80 6.56 -8.80
C PHE A 43 -11.90 6.10 -7.85
N GLY A 44 -13.14 6.36 -8.23
CA GLY A 44 -14.34 5.96 -7.49
C GLY A 44 -14.85 4.56 -7.89
N PRO A 45 -16.02 4.14 -7.33
CA PRO A 45 -16.62 2.84 -7.62
C PRO A 45 -16.82 2.56 -9.12
N ARG A 46 -17.33 3.53 -9.89
CA ARG A 46 -17.51 3.39 -11.35
C ARG A 46 -16.20 3.10 -12.08
N THR A 47 -15.11 3.78 -11.70
CA THR A 47 -13.78 3.54 -12.28
C THR A 47 -13.27 2.15 -11.91
N LYS A 48 -13.49 1.71 -10.67
CA LYS A 48 -13.16 0.35 -10.22
C LYS A 48 -13.92 -0.71 -11.02
N ASP A 49 -15.22 -0.56 -11.20
CA ASP A 49 -16.05 -1.50 -11.95
C ASP A 49 -15.64 -1.56 -13.44
N ALA A 50 -15.35 -0.41 -14.05
CA ALA A 50 -14.83 -0.35 -15.41
C ALA A 50 -13.46 -1.02 -15.53
N TYR A 51 -12.58 -0.82 -14.53
CA TYR A 51 -11.28 -1.48 -14.52
C TYR A 51 -11.41 -3.00 -14.37
N ALA A 52 -12.36 -3.49 -13.57
CA ALA A 52 -12.66 -4.92 -13.49
C ALA A 52 -13.19 -5.49 -14.83
N LYS A 53 -14.00 -4.72 -15.59
CA LYS A 53 -14.39 -5.09 -16.96
C LYS A 53 -13.18 -5.21 -17.89
N TRP A 54 -12.27 -4.25 -17.82
CA TRP A 54 -11.01 -4.27 -18.56
C TRP A 54 -10.16 -5.50 -18.21
N GLN A 55 -10.01 -5.82 -16.93
CA GLN A 55 -9.30 -7.03 -16.49
C GLN A 55 -9.94 -8.30 -17.07
N ARG A 56 -11.26 -8.41 -17.04
CA ARG A 56 -11.98 -9.55 -17.68
C ARG A 56 -11.76 -9.61 -19.18
N HIS A 57 -11.76 -8.47 -19.88
CA HIS A 57 -11.41 -8.40 -21.30
C HIS A 57 -10.02 -8.96 -21.59
N LEU A 58 -9.07 -8.78 -20.67
CA LEU A 58 -7.73 -9.36 -20.75
C LEU A 58 -7.63 -10.85 -20.35
N GLY A 59 -8.75 -11.49 -20.01
CA GLY A 59 -8.79 -12.89 -19.57
C GLY A 59 -8.60 -13.12 -18.07
N PHE A 60 -8.53 -12.07 -17.24
CA PHE A 60 -8.54 -12.25 -15.79
C PHE A 60 -9.91 -12.65 -15.28
N SER A 61 -9.98 -13.49 -14.22
CA SER A 61 -11.23 -13.96 -13.62
C SER A 61 -11.15 -14.00 -12.09
N GLY A 62 -12.29 -14.14 -11.42
CA GLY A 62 -12.36 -14.20 -9.95
C GLY A 62 -11.69 -13.00 -9.28
N SER A 63 -10.90 -13.25 -8.25
CA SER A 63 -10.18 -12.22 -7.49
C SER A 63 -9.10 -11.48 -8.30
N ALA A 64 -8.71 -11.98 -9.47
CA ALA A 64 -7.77 -11.30 -10.36
C ALA A 64 -8.43 -10.21 -11.23
N ALA A 65 -9.78 -10.17 -11.27
CA ALA A 65 -10.56 -9.12 -11.93
C ALA A 65 -11.25 -8.21 -10.89
N ASP A 66 -10.49 -7.75 -9.91
CA ASP A 66 -10.94 -7.03 -8.71
C ASP A 66 -11.18 -5.52 -8.93
N GLY A 67 -10.87 -5.02 -10.13
CA GLY A 67 -10.96 -3.61 -10.48
C GLY A 67 -9.82 -2.74 -9.92
N VAL A 68 -8.80 -3.34 -9.32
CA VAL A 68 -7.61 -2.64 -8.85
C VAL A 68 -6.50 -2.77 -9.91
N PRO A 69 -5.92 -1.65 -10.38
CA PRO A 69 -4.85 -1.68 -11.37
C PRO A 69 -3.63 -2.49 -10.92
N GLY A 70 -3.34 -3.58 -11.64
CA GLY A 70 -2.12 -4.35 -11.49
C GLY A 70 -1.11 -4.02 -12.60
N LYS A 71 0.16 -4.38 -12.40
CA LYS A 71 1.26 -4.11 -13.35
C LYS A 71 0.93 -4.55 -14.78
N THR A 72 0.42 -5.77 -14.93
CA THR A 72 0.13 -6.36 -16.26
C THR A 72 -1.04 -5.67 -16.93
N SER A 73 -2.17 -5.51 -16.23
CA SER A 73 -3.38 -4.92 -16.77
C SER A 73 -3.21 -3.44 -17.11
N LEU A 74 -2.45 -2.68 -16.29
CA LEU A 74 -2.18 -1.26 -16.53
C LEU A 74 -1.21 -1.05 -17.70
N LYS A 75 -0.16 -1.88 -17.81
CA LYS A 75 0.75 -1.83 -18.99
C LYS A 75 0.02 -2.11 -20.28
N LYS A 76 -0.88 -3.09 -20.33
CA LYS A 76 -1.69 -3.40 -21.49
C LYS A 76 -2.62 -2.24 -21.85
N LEU A 77 -3.27 -1.63 -20.84
CA LEU A 77 -4.11 -0.45 -21.05
C LEU A 77 -3.30 0.72 -21.64
N GLY A 78 -2.12 0.99 -21.08
CA GLY A 78 -1.24 2.05 -21.57
C GLY A 78 -0.73 1.82 -22.98
N ALA A 79 -0.35 0.59 -23.32
CA ALA A 79 0.11 0.22 -24.66
C ALA A 79 -0.99 0.37 -25.71
N GLU A 80 -2.24 0.03 -25.38
CA GLU A 80 -3.37 0.06 -26.31
C GLU A 80 -3.94 1.48 -26.47
N TYR A 81 -3.96 2.28 -25.39
CA TYR A 81 -4.61 3.61 -25.39
C TYR A 81 -3.63 4.79 -25.28
N GLY A 82 -2.33 4.56 -25.50
CA GLY A 82 -1.36 5.59 -25.79
C GLY A 82 -0.83 6.38 -24.61
N PHE A 83 -0.59 5.74 -23.46
CA PHE A 83 0.14 6.35 -22.34
C PHE A 83 1.26 5.44 -21.82
N LYS A 84 2.33 6.04 -21.32
CA LYS A 84 3.45 5.31 -20.71
C LYS A 84 3.10 4.90 -19.30
N VAL A 85 3.48 3.67 -18.90
CA VAL A 85 3.24 3.16 -17.54
C VAL A 85 4.56 3.00 -16.81
N ARG A 86 4.68 3.70 -15.67
CA ARG A 86 5.73 3.47 -14.70
C ARG A 86 5.22 2.49 -13.67
N THR A 87 5.77 1.28 -13.66
CA THR A 87 5.40 0.21 -12.71
C THR A 87 6.38 0.07 -11.57
N GLY A 88 7.46 0.83 -11.57
CA GLY A 88 8.35 1.01 -10.43
C GLY A 88 7.91 2.25 -9.67
N ASP A 89 7.59 2.12 -8.40
CA ASP A 89 7.50 3.28 -7.53
C ASP A 89 8.89 3.89 -7.46
N GLY A 90 8.96 5.18 -7.75
CA GLY A 90 10.22 5.90 -7.83
C GLY A 90 10.98 5.92 -6.51
N GLY A 91 11.86 4.98 -6.39
CA GLY A 91 12.86 4.77 -5.40
C GLY A 91 13.58 3.52 -5.83
N GLU A 92 14.74 3.68 -6.46
CA GLU A 92 15.69 2.60 -6.64
C GLU A 92 15.94 2.02 -5.25
N ALA A 93 15.57 0.74 -5.04
CA ALA A 93 15.84 0.07 -3.78
C ALA A 93 17.35 0.21 -3.49
N PRO A 94 17.76 0.59 -2.28
CA PRO A 94 19.17 0.61 -1.94
C PRO A 94 19.77 -0.74 -2.32
N SER A 95 20.93 -0.74 -2.96
CA SER A 95 21.64 -1.94 -3.43
C SER A 95 21.99 -2.97 -2.34
N GLY A 96 21.56 -2.74 -1.09
CA GLY A 96 21.79 -3.61 0.06
C GLY A 96 20.56 -4.37 0.57
N GLY A 97 19.41 -4.34 -0.12
CA GLY A 97 18.21 -5.11 0.31
C GLY A 97 17.57 -4.66 1.62
N ARG A 98 17.92 -3.47 2.14
CA ARG A 98 17.46 -2.90 3.41
C ARG A 98 17.28 -1.39 3.29
N VAL A 99 16.29 -0.80 3.99
CA VAL A 99 16.11 0.66 4.11
C VAL A 99 16.31 1.11 5.56
N ALA A 100 16.62 2.40 5.74
CA ALA A 100 16.91 2.96 7.07
C ALA A 100 15.66 3.19 7.93
N SER A 101 14.48 3.36 7.31
CA SER A 101 13.21 3.62 8.01
C SER A 101 12.04 3.12 7.18
N PRO A 102 10.98 2.57 7.83
CA PRO A 102 9.72 2.23 7.14
C PRO A 102 8.96 3.46 6.63
N VAL A 103 9.26 4.65 7.18
CA VAL A 103 8.76 5.96 6.71
C VAL A 103 9.97 6.81 6.33
N PRO A 104 10.38 6.85 5.05
CA PRO A 104 11.60 7.53 4.62
C PRO A 104 11.67 8.99 5.11
N GLY A 105 12.80 9.36 5.71
CA GLY A 105 13.02 10.70 6.28
C GLY A 105 12.44 10.93 7.69
N HIS A 106 11.75 9.94 8.27
CA HIS A 106 11.19 10.02 9.63
C HIS A 106 11.89 9.03 10.56
N GLY A 107 12.09 9.43 11.80
CA GLY A 107 12.61 8.61 12.89
C GLY A 107 11.51 8.17 13.85
N VAL A 108 11.87 7.31 14.80
CA VAL A 108 10.98 6.86 15.88
C VAL A 108 10.68 8.04 16.80
N ASN A 109 9.39 8.31 17.04
CA ASN A 109 8.94 9.35 17.98
C ASN A 109 8.32 8.77 19.26
N TYR A 110 7.81 7.51 19.22
CA TYR A 110 7.36 6.77 20.41
C TYR A 110 7.86 5.33 20.30
N ALA A 111 8.73 4.94 21.21
CA ALA A 111 9.52 3.72 21.05
C ALA A 111 8.80 2.46 21.60
N TYR A 112 9.19 1.31 21.06
CA TYR A 112 8.88 0.00 21.60
C TYR A 112 9.24 -0.12 23.08
N GLY A 113 8.38 -0.82 23.83
CA GLY A 113 8.62 -1.17 25.23
C GLY A 113 8.33 -0.06 26.25
N VAL A 114 7.85 1.11 25.82
CA VAL A 114 7.41 2.16 26.75
C VAL A 114 6.22 1.65 27.55
N PRO A 115 6.29 1.58 28.90
CA PRO A 115 5.21 1.10 29.75
C PRO A 115 3.96 1.97 29.59
N ASN A 116 2.80 1.33 29.40
CA ASN A 116 1.52 2.01 29.31
C ASN A 116 0.39 1.05 29.68
N ALA A 117 -0.29 1.30 30.78
CA ALA A 117 -1.39 0.46 31.26
C ALA A 117 -2.63 0.45 30.36
N SER A 118 -2.73 1.39 29.41
CA SER A 118 -3.83 1.39 28.42
C SER A 118 -3.64 0.34 27.32
N TYR A 119 -2.44 -0.20 27.15
CA TYR A 119 -2.18 -1.30 26.22
C TYR A 119 -2.43 -2.66 26.91
N GLN A 120 -3.05 -3.59 26.20
CA GLN A 120 -3.29 -4.93 26.71
C GLN A 120 -1.98 -5.67 27.06
N ALA A 121 -0.87 -5.39 26.36
CA ALA A 121 0.45 -5.92 26.65
C ALA A 121 1.13 -5.22 27.86
N GLY A 122 0.56 -4.11 28.36
CA GLY A 122 1.17 -3.29 29.40
C GLY A 122 2.31 -2.38 28.92
N TYR A 123 2.64 -2.42 27.66
CA TYR A 123 3.69 -1.64 27.03
C TYR A 123 3.39 -1.39 25.53
N HIS A 124 4.10 -0.47 24.90
CA HIS A 124 4.01 -0.18 23.47
C HIS A 124 4.68 -1.29 22.63
N THR A 125 3.91 -1.96 21.78
CA THR A 125 4.27 -3.20 21.07
C THR A 125 5.12 -2.98 19.81
N GLY A 126 5.36 -1.72 19.42
CA GLY A 126 6.12 -1.36 18.23
C GLY A 126 6.85 -0.02 18.36
N ASP A 127 7.39 0.44 17.27
CA ASP A 127 7.91 1.80 17.13
C ASP A 127 6.93 2.65 16.32
N ASP A 128 6.59 3.87 16.81
CA ASP A 128 5.76 4.81 16.08
C ASP A 128 6.63 5.84 15.33
N TYR A 129 6.21 6.12 14.10
CA TYR A 129 6.80 7.11 13.20
C TYR A 129 5.76 8.17 12.88
N ALA A 130 5.80 9.31 13.57
CA ALA A 130 4.91 10.44 13.30
C ALA A 130 5.22 11.03 11.91
N ALA A 131 4.19 11.11 11.09
CA ALA A 131 4.28 11.71 9.76
C ALA A 131 2.88 12.13 9.31
N ALA A 132 2.81 13.10 8.39
CA ALA A 132 1.53 13.55 7.83
C ALA A 132 0.80 12.39 7.14
N GLU A 133 -0.52 12.40 7.22
CA GLU A 133 -1.34 11.44 6.48
C GLU A 133 -1.01 11.48 4.97
N GLY A 134 -0.91 10.31 4.37
CA GLY A 134 -0.52 10.18 2.96
C GLY A 134 0.99 10.04 2.72
N THR A 135 1.85 10.22 3.75
CA THR A 135 3.30 9.97 3.65
C THR A 135 3.57 8.52 3.25
N PRO A 136 4.49 8.26 2.29
CA PRO A 136 4.81 6.90 1.85
C PRO A 136 5.34 6.00 2.97
N VAL A 137 4.85 4.76 3.01
CA VAL A 137 5.34 3.66 3.87
C VAL A 137 5.96 2.60 2.97
N VAL A 138 7.18 2.14 3.30
CA VAL A 138 7.97 1.24 2.46
C VAL A 138 8.36 -0.06 3.17
N ALA A 139 8.60 -1.12 2.39
CA ALA A 139 9.15 -2.37 2.89
C ALA A 139 10.55 -2.17 3.45
N VAL A 140 10.80 -2.58 4.69
CA VAL A 140 12.12 -2.45 5.34
C VAL A 140 13.15 -3.44 4.79
N LEU A 141 12.71 -4.59 4.32
CA LEU A 141 13.49 -5.66 3.70
C LEU A 141 12.77 -6.24 2.48
N ASN A 142 13.47 -7.08 1.73
CA ASN A 142 12.82 -7.96 0.74
C ASN A 142 11.95 -9.00 1.46
N GLY A 143 10.91 -9.49 0.79
CA GLY A 143 10.04 -10.53 1.33
C GLY A 143 8.73 -10.68 0.57
N THR A 144 7.79 -11.37 1.19
CA THR A 144 6.45 -11.64 0.66
C THR A 144 5.39 -11.07 1.60
N ILE A 145 4.40 -10.41 1.06
CA ILE A 145 3.25 -9.89 1.84
C ILE A 145 2.41 -11.07 2.33
N LYS A 146 2.26 -11.22 3.64
CA LYS A 146 1.43 -12.26 4.26
C LYS A 146 -0.04 -11.86 4.27
N TRP A 147 -0.34 -10.60 4.60
CA TRP A 147 -1.68 -10.04 4.58
C TRP A 147 -1.64 -8.53 4.27
N SER A 148 -2.73 -8.03 3.73
CA SER A 148 -2.99 -6.62 3.50
C SER A 148 -4.50 -6.40 3.48
N ASN A 149 -5.10 -6.04 4.62
CA ASN A 149 -6.54 -5.88 4.77
C ASN A 149 -6.91 -4.76 5.76
N ALA A 150 -8.19 -4.51 5.98
CA ALA A 150 -8.73 -3.52 6.92
C ALA A 150 -9.24 -4.15 8.22
N GLU A 151 -8.86 -5.39 8.51
CA GLU A 151 -9.40 -6.22 9.59
C GLU A 151 -8.50 -6.21 10.84
N GLY A 152 -7.58 -5.25 10.92
CA GLY A 152 -6.62 -5.15 12.05
C GLY A 152 -7.23 -4.72 13.38
N GLY A 153 -8.53 -4.44 13.48
CA GLY A 153 -9.14 -3.95 14.70
C GLY A 153 -8.50 -2.64 15.16
N TYR A 154 -7.85 -2.65 16.32
CA TYR A 154 -7.10 -1.49 16.85
C TYR A 154 -5.98 -1.03 15.92
N TYR A 155 -5.39 -1.90 15.11
CA TYR A 155 -4.35 -1.57 14.11
C TYR A 155 -4.91 -0.94 12.82
N GLY A 156 -6.24 -0.98 12.61
CA GLY A 156 -6.90 -0.43 11.44
C GLY A 156 -6.48 -1.13 10.13
N ASN A 157 -6.20 -0.35 9.09
CA ASN A 157 -5.61 -0.88 7.86
C ASN A 157 -4.17 -1.30 8.13
N TRP A 158 -3.86 -2.56 7.88
CA TRP A 158 -2.56 -3.12 8.21
C TRP A 158 -1.99 -4.06 7.14
N ILE A 159 -0.68 -4.21 7.15
CA ILE A 159 0.08 -5.07 6.25
C ILE A 159 1.08 -5.88 7.06
N GLY A 160 1.17 -7.19 6.80
CA GLY A 160 2.23 -8.05 7.31
C GLY A 160 3.19 -8.45 6.20
N LEU A 161 4.48 -8.15 6.38
CA LEU A 161 5.58 -8.54 5.50
C LEU A 161 6.36 -9.69 6.13
N GLN A 162 6.32 -10.90 5.54
CA GLN A 162 7.27 -11.97 5.83
C GLN A 162 8.56 -11.63 5.11
N ALA A 163 9.56 -11.15 5.83
CA ALA A 163 10.83 -10.76 5.25
C ALA A 163 11.79 -11.96 5.08
N ASP A 164 12.79 -11.81 4.21
CA ASP A 164 13.78 -12.84 3.88
C ASP A 164 14.67 -13.23 5.09
N ASN A 165 14.71 -12.39 6.14
CA ASN A 165 15.38 -12.71 7.40
C ASN A 165 14.56 -13.62 8.34
N GLY A 166 13.42 -14.15 7.86
CA GLY A 166 12.52 -15.02 8.60
C GLY A 166 11.58 -14.34 9.58
N ARG A 167 11.53 -12.99 9.62
CA ARG A 167 10.69 -12.22 10.53
C ARG A 167 9.44 -11.69 9.85
N VAL A 168 8.45 -11.32 10.63
CA VAL A 168 7.24 -10.66 10.15
C VAL A 168 7.21 -9.23 10.66
N TYR A 169 7.24 -8.26 9.73
CA TYR A 169 7.09 -6.85 10.03
C TYR A 169 5.66 -6.42 9.78
N VAL A 170 5.06 -5.71 10.74
CA VAL A 170 3.66 -5.29 10.71
C VAL A 170 3.59 -3.76 10.61
N TYR A 171 2.84 -3.28 9.64
CA TYR A 171 2.65 -1.86 9.32
C TYR A 171 1.19 -1.50 9.56
N CYS A 172 0.89 -0.60 10.50
CA CYS A 172 -0.46 -0.33 10.98
C CYS A 172 -0.92 1.11 10.72
N HIS A 173 -2.20 1.37 10.96
CA HIS A 173 -2.88 2.68 10.89
C HIS A 173 -2.88 3.33 9.51
N LEU A 174 -2.72 2.52 8.43
CA LEU A 174 -2.54 3.02 7.09
C LEU A 174 -3.80 3.69 6.53
N SER A 175 -3.66 4.83 5.83
CA SER A 175 -4.74 5.43 5.04
C SER A 175 -4.98 4.70 3.72
N TRP A 176 -3.93 4.06 3.19
CA TRP A 176 -3.97 3.32 1.93
C TRP A 176 -2.98 2.16 1.94
N ARG A 177 -3.37 1.05 1.31
CA ARG A 177 -2.55 -0.15 1.11
C ARG A 177 -2.40 -0.42 -0.39
N GLY A 178 -1.15 -0.51 -0.86
CA GLY A 178 -0.80 -0.65 -2.28
C GLY A 178 -0.30 -2.04 -2.68
N VAL A 179 -0.46 -3.02 -1.79
CA VAL A 179 0.01 -4.41 -1.98
C VAL A 179 -1.06 -5.40 -1.53
N HIS A 180 -0.95 -6.65 -1.96
CA HIS A 180 -1.84 -7.75 -1.62
C HIS A 180 -1.08 -8.97 -1.09
N ALA A 181 -1.77 -9.87 -0.38
CA ALA A 181 -1.19 -11.12 0.11
C ALA A 181 -0.59 -11.96 -1.03
N GLY A 182 0.55 -12.58 -0.78
CA GLY A 182 1.31 -13.35 -1.77
C GLY A 182 2.20 -12.52 -2.70
N GLN A 183 2.15 -11.18 -2.64
CA GLN A 183 3.00 -10.33 -3.46
C GLN A 183 4.43 -10.30 -2.94
N GLU A 184 5.40 -10.58 -3.79
CA GLU A 184 6.82 -10.35 -3.51
C GLU A 184 7.15 -8.86 -3.61
N VAL A 185 7.94 -8.37 -2.67
CA VAL A 185 8.39 -6.98 -2.60
C VAL A 185 9.89 -6.90 -2.32
N LYS A 186 10.52 -5.86 -2.84
CA LYS A 186 11.90 -5.50 -2.50
C LYS A 186 11.91 -4.41 -1.43
N ALA A 187 12.98 -4.34 -0.63
CA ALA A 187 13.22 -3.23 0.29
C ALA A 187 13.06 -1.89 -0.42
N GLY A 188 12.42 -0.91 0.23
CA GLY A 188 12.08 0.38 -0.37
C GLY A 188 10.83 0.37 -1.26
N ARG A 189 10.23 -0.79 -1.57
CA ARG A 189 8.94 -0.85 -2.26
C ARG A 189 7.87 -0.18 -1.41
N ARG A 190 7.12 0.77 -1.98
CA ARG A 190 5.98 1.37 -1.28
C ARG A 190 4.91 0.33 -1.02
N LEU A 191 4.57 0.14 0.25
CA LEU A 191 3.53 -0.78 0.73
C LEU A 191 2.21 -0.05 0.94
N GLY A 192 2.27 1.17 1.47
CA GLY A 192 1.10 1.92 1.87
C GLY A 192 1.39 3.41 2.07
N LYS A 193 0.49 4.07 2.77
CA LYS A 193 0.62 5.47 3.20
C LYS A 193 0.24 5.59 4.67
N VAL A 194 0.94 6.42 5.42
CA VAL A 194 0.59 6.82 6.78
C VAL A 194 -0.86 7.28 6.85
N GLY A 195 -1.55 6.93 7.88
CA GLY A 195 -2.93 7.30 8.14
C GLY A 195 -3.25 7.40 9.61
N SER A 196 -4.55 7.37 9.91
CA SER A 196 -5.12 7.43 11.27
C SER A 196 -6.24 6.41 11.43
N THR A 197 -6.15 5.24 10.78
CA THR A 197 -7.16 4.19 10.89
C THR A 197 -6.93 3.34 12.13
N GLY A 198 -8.01 2.76 12.69
CA GLY A 198 -7.94 2.02 13.96
C GLY A 198 -8.00 2.92 15.18
N ASN A 199 -7.36 2.51 16.28
CA ASN A 199 -7.40 3.23 17.56
C ASN A 199 -6.17 4.12 17.73
N VAL A 200 -6.24 5.35 17.23
CA VAL A 200 -5.13 6.32 17.24
C VAL A 200 -5.60 7.73 17.56
N THR A 201 -4.69 8.57 18.07
CA THR A 201 -4.94 9.98 18.36
C THR A 201 -4.50 10.94 17.25
N GLY A 202 -3.76 10.45 16.25
CA GLY A 202 -3.28 11.25 15.13
C GLY A 202 -2.48 10.44 14.12
N PRO A 203 -2.11 11.02 12.97
CA PRO A 203 -1.43 10.31 11.90
C PRO A 203 -0.02 9.84 12.30
N HIS A 204 0.21 8.54 12.20
CA HIS A 204 1.52 7.89 12.36
C HIS A 204 1.52 6.51 11.72
N LEU A 205 2.69 5.94 11.51
CA LEU A 205 2.87 4.51 11.30
C LEU A 205 3.21 3.87 12.64
N HIS A 206 2.43 2.90 13.11
CA HIS A 206 2.84 1.95 14.13
C HIS A 206 3.49 0.74 13.46
N PHE A 207 4.71 0.40 13.86
CA PHE A 207 5.54 -0.60 13.19
C PHE A 207 6.05 -1.64 14.19
N GLU A 208 5.67 -2.90 13.98
CA GLU A 208 6.04 -4.01 14.85
C GLU A 208 6.97 -5.01 14.16
N ASP A 209 7.68 -5.78 14.97
CA ASP A 209 8.57 -6.86 14.57
C ASP A 209 8.23 -8.14 15.35
N HIS A 210 7.82 -9.18 14.62
CA HIS A 210 7.38 -10.46 15.16
C HIS A 210 8.26 -11.63 14.71
N PRO A 211 8.29 -12.74 15.49
CA PRO A 211 8.88 -13.98 15.02
C PRO A 211 8.13 -14.53 13.80
N ALA A 212 8.75 -15.47 13.07
CA ALA A 212 8.09 -16.21 12.01
C ALA A 212 6.84 -16.95 12.53
N GLY A 213 5.82 -17.06 11.67
CA GLY A 213 4.59 -17.75 11.99
C GLY A 213 3.34 -16.87 11.93
N PRO A 214 2.22 -17.31 12.51
CA PRO A 214 1.00 -16.51 12.59
C PRO A 214 1.20 -15.32 13.53
N PHE A 215 0.57 -14.20 13.18
CA PHE A 215 0.54 -13.03 14.05
C PHE A 215 -0.09 -13.39 15.39
N ARG A 216 0.55 -12.95 16.49
CA ARG A 216 0.02 -13.05 17.86
C ARG A 216 0.37 -11.77 18.59
N TYR A 217 -0.64 -11.07 19.11
CA TYR A 217 -0.47 -9.87 19.91
C TYR A 217 0.40 -10.15 21.16
N GLY A 218 1.33 -9.25 21.47
CA GLY A 218 2.26 -9.39 22.60
C GLY A 218 3.40 -10.40 22.38
N HIS A 219 3.53 -10.97 21.18
CA HIS A 219 4.68 -11.80 20.76
C HIS A 219 5.69 -11.00 19.92
N ASP A 220 5.66 -9.71 20.06
CA ASP A 220 6.54 -8.74 19.44
C ASP A 220 7.91 -8.67 20.11
N ARG A 221 8.81 -7.98 19.48
CA ARG A 221 10.09 -7.57 20.01
C ARG A 221 10.47 -6.18 19.47
N LYS A 222 11.46 -5.53 20.08
CA LYS A 222 11.96 -4.26 19.57
C LYS A 222 12.27 -4.36 18.07
N PRO A 223 11.68 -3.52 17.22
CA PRO A 223 11.91 -3.54 15.78
C PRO A 223 13.39 -3.42 15.41
N ALA A 224 13.85 -4.37 14.57
CA ALA A 224 15.21 -4.38 14.01
C ALA A 224 15.22 -5.15 12.69
N TRP A 225 15.94 -4.63 11.67
CA TRP A 225 16.04 -5.24 10.33
C TRP A 225 17.37 -4.94 9.66
#